data_095e324b96ee64d50e47227d58287380
#
_entry.id   095e324b96ee64d50e47227d58287380
#
_cell.length_a   1.000
_cell.length_b   1.000
_cell.length_c   1.000
_cell.angle_alpha   90.00
_cell.angle_beta   90.00
_cell.angle_gamma   90.00
#
_symmetry.space_group_name_H-M   'P 1'
#
loop_
_entity.id
_entity.type
_entity.pdbx_description
1 polymer ?
#
loop_
_entity_poly.entity_id
_entity_poly.type
_entity_poly.pdbx_seq_one_letter_code
_entity_poly.pdbx_strand_id
1 'polypeptide(L)'
;SLMEYSVVTDEMGRYFDTPKARYSWVSYKIPTEVAAMEAIQRITKDTKAIDEMKRWLLKQKQTQTWETPIATADAVYALMATGASDLLANTGGVEITLGKEVIRTPADNAIGYIKKTVSGDVMNIKKVSVDKEGTGMGWGAVYAQYLESMDQIGEQGNGLSVSRQLYKGDEALNESAPLKVGDRITVRLTVKADRDMDFVQIKDDRAACMEPLQAVSGFRWGNGLGYYQATKDGSTQFFIDLMRKASYVIEYEVYVKR
;
A
#
# COMPACT_ATOMS: atom_id res chain seq x y z
N SER A 1 -28.62 10.33 -4.08
CA SER A 1 -27.89 10.80 -2.89
C SER A 1 -26.39 10.75 -3.16
N LEU A 2 -25.63 11.72 -2.64
CA LEU A 2 -24.16 11.73 -2.77
C LEU A 2 -23.55 10.39 -2.30
N MET A 3 -24.08 9.83 -1.24
CA MET A 3 -23.62 8.57 -0.63
C MET A 3 -23.73 7.35 -1.54
N GLU A 4 -24.64 7.33 -2.50
CA GLU A 4 -24.82 6.23 -3.46
C GLU A 4 -23.62 6.08 -4.41
N TYR A 5 -22.89 7.14 -4.62
CA TYR A 5 -21.70 7.14 -5.48
C TYR A 5 -20.42 6.86 -4.71
N SER A 6 -20.50 6.65 -3.39
CA SER A 6 -19.31 6.33 -2.59
C SER A 6 -19.03 4.84 -2.60
N VAL A 7 -17.73 4.51 -2.58
CA VAL A 7 -17.23 3.16 -2.35
C VAL A 7 -16.86 3.01 -0.88
N VAL A 8 -17.22 1.89 -0.26
CA VAL A 8 -16.88 1.60 1.13
C VAL A 8 -16.19 0.26 1.22
N THR A 9 -15.03 0.23 1.86
CA THR A 9 -14.33 -1.02 2.19
C THR A 9 -13.80 -0.94 3.62
N ASP A 10 -13.70 -2.09 4.29
CA ASP A 10 -13.17 -2.16 5.66
C ASP A 10 -11.73 -1.66 5.73
N GLU A 11 -10.96 -1.92 4.69
CA GLU A 11 -9.57 -1.51 4.62
C GLU A 11 -9.40 -0.03 4.32
N MET A 12 -10.05 0.46 3.25
CA MET A 12 -9.82 1.83 2.77
C MET A 12 -10.73 2.87 3.43
N GLY A 13 -11.82 2.44 4.03
CA GLY A 13 -12.87 3.35 4.47
C GLY A 13 -13.80 3.75 3.32
N ARG A 14 -14.35 4.95 3.37
CA ARG A 14 -15.27 5.50 2.37
C ARG A 14 -14.53 6.50 1.49
N TYR A 15 -14.81 6.45 0.18
CA TYR A 15 -14.23 7.40 -0.79
C TYR A 15 -15.08 7.46 -2.05
N PHE A 16 -14.79 8.47 -2.87
CA PHE A 16 -15.39 8.63 -4.19
C PHE A 16 -14.33 8.29 -5.25
N ASP A 17 -14.61 7.27 -6.05
CA ASP A 17 -13.75 6.89 -7.17
C ASP A 17 -13.98 7.86 -8.33
N THR A 18 -13.41 9.05 -8.21
CA THR A 18 -13.53 10.09 -9.24
C THR A 18 -12.50 9.87 -10.33
N PRO A 19 -12.92 9.65 -11.57
CA PRO A 19 -11.98 9.59 -12.67
C PRO A 19 -11.25 10.93 -12.81
N LYS A 20 -9.97 10.89 -13.19
CA LYS A 20 -9.24 12.10 -13.53
C LYS A 20 -10.02 12.86 -14.60
N ALA A 21 -10.13 14.17 -14.45
CA ALA A 21 -10.73 15.01 -15.47
C ALA A 21 -10.03 14.74 -16.80
N ARG A 22 -10.82 14.51 -17.85
CA ARG A 22 -10.31 14.20 -19.18
C ARG A 22 -9.41 15.35 -19.62
N TYR A 23 -8.17 15.05 -20.04
CA TYR A 23 -7.14 16.03 -20.40
C TYR A 23 -6.57 16.89 -19.26
N SER A 24 -6.79 16.52 -18.00
CA SER A 24 -6.14 17.18 -16.85
C SER A 24 -5.03 16.30 -16.28
N TRP A 25 -3.89 16.90 -16.03
CA TRP A 25 -2.78 16.31 -15.26
C TRP A 25 -2.99 16.47 -13.75
N VAL A 26 -3.98 17.28 -13.36
CA VAL A 26 -4.31 17.50 -11.96
C VAL A 26 -5.22 16.38 -11.49
N SER A 27 -4.84 15.71 -10.42
CA SER A 27 -5.72 14.78 -9.71
C SER A 27 -6.67 15.60 -8.84
N TYR A 28 -7.94 15.28 -8.90
CA TYR A 28 -8.97 15.90 -8.07
C TYR A 28 -9.45 14.96 -6.95
N LYS A 29 -8.76 13.85 -6.69
CA LYS A 29 -9.18 12.88 -5.69
C LYS A 29 -9.35 13.53 -4.31
N ILE A 30 -8.33 14.21 -3.84
CA ILE A 30 -8.33 14.83 -2.51
C ILE A 30 -9.32 16.01 -2.41
N PRO A 31 -9.32 16.98 -3.33
CA PRO A 31 -10.30 18.05 -3.31
C PRO A 31 -11.76 17.56 -3.39
N THR A 32 -12.03 16.52 -4.17
CA THR A 32 -13.37 15.94 -4.27
C THR A 32 -13.81 15.31 -2.95
N GLU A 33 -12.93 14.53 -2.34
CA GLU A 33 -13.19 13.90 -1.05
C GLU A 33 -13.45 14.93 0.04
N VAL A 34 -12.62 15.97 0.10
CA VAL A 34 -12.77 17.08 1.06
C VAL A 34 -14.11 17.79 0.86
N ALA A 35 -14.47 18.13 -0.36
CA ALA A 35 -15.75 18.78 -0.66
C ALA A 35 -16.94 17.88 -0.27
N ALA A 36 -16.84 16.57 -0.50
CA ALA A 36 -17.87 15.61 -0.08
C ALA A 36 -17.97 15.51 1.45
N MET A 37 -16.82 15.48 2.17
CA MET A 37 -16.79 15.51 3.64
C MET A 37 -17.48 16.75 4.20
N GLU A 38 -17.20 17.93 3.65
CA GLU A 38 -17.85 19.16 4.07
C GLU A 38 -19.35 19.13 3.83
N ALA A 39 -19.80 18.67 2.65
CA ALA A 39 -21.21 18.55 2.33
C ALA A 39 -21.93 17.60 3.28
N ILE A 40 -21.35 16.44 3.58
CA ILE A 40 -21.91 15.45 4.51
C ILE A 40 -21.97 16.03 5.91
N GLN A 41 -20.91 16.70 6.38
CA GLN A 41 -20.89 17.33 7.70
C GLN A 41 -21.97 18.40 7.86
N ARG A 42 -22.15 19.24 6.83
CA ARG A 42 -23.13 20.36 6.90
C ARG A 42 -24.57 19.89 6.76
N ILE A 43 -24.84 18.88 5.95
CA ILE A 43 -26.21 18.46 5.57
C ILE A 43 -26.70 17.33 6.44
N THR A 44 -25.98 16.22 6.50
CA THR A 44 -26.42 15.00 7.18
C THR A 44 -25.85 14.81 8.57
N LYS A 45 -24.68 15.41 8.84
CA LYS A 45 -23.93 15.23 10.07
C LYS A 45 -23.62 13.77 10.39
N ASP A 46 -23.45 12.95 9.35
CA ASP A 46 -23.13 11.53 9.49
C ASP A 46 -21.67 11.34 9.90
N THR A 47 -21.46 11.26 11.21
CA THR A 47 -20.13 11.12 11.82
C THR A 47 -19.42 9.83 11.38
N LYS A 48 -20.19 8.73 11.21
CA LYS A 48 -19.61 7.46 10.76
C LYS A 48 -19.04 7.58 9.34
N ALA A 49 -19.81 8.17 8.42
CA ALA A 49 -19.34 8.40 7.06
C ALA A 49 -18.10 9.29 7.03
N ILE A 50 -18.08 10.37 7.84
CA ILE A 50 -16.93 11.28 7.96
C ILE A 50 -15.70 10.52 8.47
N ASP A 51 -15.83 9.65 9.46
CA ASP A 51 -14.72 8.89 10.01
C ASP A 51 -14.17 7.85 9.02
N GLU A 52 -15.04 7.22 8.24
CA GLU A 52 -14.64 6.35 7.13
C GLU A 52 -13.87 7.14 6.05
N MET A 53 -14.30 8.35 5.72
CA MET A 53 -13.65 9.24 4.76
C MET A 53 -12.31 9.77 5.27
N LYS A 54 -12.20 10.13 6.55
CA LYS A 54 -10.92 10.47 7.19
C LYS A 54 -9.91 9.32 7.06
N ARG A 55 -10.37 8.08 7.25
CA ARG A 55 -9.51 6.90 7.10
C ARG A 55 -8.92 6.82 5.69
N TRP A 56 -9.76 6.98 4.68
CA TRP A 56 -9.30 7.00 3.31
C TRP A 56 -8.32 8.16 3.05
N LEU A 57 -8.67 9.36 3.48
CA LEU A 57 -7.84 10.55 3.29
C LEU A 57 -6.43 10.38 3.87
N LEU A 58 -6.32 9.79 5.05
CA LEU A 58 -5.03 9.51 5.68
C LEU A 58 -4.25 8.42 4.96
N LYS A 59 -4.92 7.42 4.39
CA LYS A 59 -4.26 6.39 3.58
C LYS A 59 -3.74 6.91 2.24
N GLN A 60 -4.30 8.01 1.72
CA GLN A 60 -3.80 8.67 0.51
C GLN A 60 -2.55 9.52 0.77
N LYS A 61 -2.18 9.76 2.01
CA LYS A 61 -0.96 10.47 2.35
C LYS A 61 0.26 9.65 1.95
N GLN A 62 1.15 10.23 1.15
CA GLN A 62 2.35 9.55 0.66
C GLN A 62 3.38 9.39 1.77
N THR A 63 4.19 10.35 2.08
CA THR A 63 5.12 10.29 3.22
C THR A 63 4.62 11.18 4.36
N GLN A 64 4.79 12.48 4.20
CA GLN A 64 4.33 13.50 5.13
C GLN A 64 3.24 14.41 4.54
N THR A 65 3.03 14.35 3.23
CA THR A 65 2.12 15.21 2.47
C THR A 65 1.27 14.39 1.53
N TRP A 66 0.26 14.99 0.95
CA TRP A 66 -0.49 14.47 -0.18
C TRP A 66 0.18 14.89 -1.49
N GLU A 67 -0.32 14.43 -2.63
CA GLU A 67 0.32 14.54 -3.96
C GLU A 67 0.66 15.98 -4.41
N THR A 68 -0.06 16.97 -3.91
CA THR A 68 0.21 18.39 -4.23
C THR A 68 0.11 19.25 -2.97
N PRO A 69 0.71 20.46 -2.95
CA PRO A 69 0.54 21.41 -1.84
C PRO A 69 -0.92 21.79 -1.60
N ILE A 70 -1.72 21.93 -2.66
CA ILE A 70 -3.16 22.25 -2.56
C ILE A 70 -3.89 21.09 -1.91
N ALA A 71 -3.70 19.86 -2.43
CA ALA A 71 -4.30 18.67 -1.83
C ALA A 71 -3.89 18.47 -0.36
N THR A 72 -2.67 18.85 -0.01
CA THR A 72 -2.19 18.82 1.37
C THR A 72 -2.93 19.83 2.23
N ALA A 73 -3.10 21.07 1.76
CA ALA A 73 -3.85 22.10 2.48
C ALA A 73 -5.32 21.70 2.68
N ASP A 74 -5.97 21.21 1.63
CA ASP A 74 -7.36 20.75 1.68
C ASP A 74 -7.52 19.57 2.65
N ALA A 75 -6.64 18.58 2.59
CA ALA A 75 -6.67 17.43 3.48
C ALA A 75 -6.49 17.82 4.95
N VAL A 76 -5.50 18.67 5.24
CA VAL A 76 -5.26 19.18 6.60
C VAL A 76 -6.48 19.97 7.09
N TYR A 77 -7.00 20.86 6.25
CA TYR A 77 -8.21 21.62 6.57
C TYR A 77 -9.39 20.69 6.90
N ALA A 78 -9.67 19.70 6.06
CA ALA A 78 -10.77 18.77 6.27
C ALA A 78 -10.62 17.97 7.58
N LEU A 79 -9.42 17.49 7.88
CA LEU A 79 -9.13 16.80 9.13
C LEU A 79 -9.35 17.68 10.35
N MET A 80 -8.90 18.93 10.29
CA MET A 80 -9.10 19.90 11.36
C MET A 80 -10.56 20.32 11.50
N ALA A 81 -11.23 20.67 10.41
CA ALA A 81 -12.61 21.13 10.42
C ALA A 81 -13.61 20.06 10.90
N THR A 82 -13.31 18.78 10.63
CA THR A 82 -14.18 17.66 11.01
C THR A 82 -13.77 16.97 12.31
N GLY A 83 -12.64 17.34 12.92
CA GLY A 83 -12.09 16.67 14.09
C GLY A 83 -11.46 17.59 15.14
N ALA A 84 -11.56 18.91 14.97
CA ALA A 84 -10.84 19.86 15.84
C ALA A 84 -11.21 19.70 17.32
N SER A 85 -12.47 19.42 17.63
CA SER A 85 -12.91 19.15 19.00
C SER A 85 -12.30 17.86 19.57
N ASP A 86 -12.13 16.86 18.73
CA ASP A 86 -11.63 15.54 19.12
C ASP A 86 -10.11 15.50 19.20
N LEU A 87 -9.42 16.24 18.33
CA LEU A 87 -7.96 16.33 18.33
C LEU A 87 -7.42 17.13 19.54
N LEU A 88 -8.14 18.17 19.95
CA LEU A 88 -7.77 19.02 21.08
C LEU A 88 -8.36 18.52 22.41
N ALA A 89 -9.48 17.82 22.38
CA ALA A 89 -10.14 17.25 23.55
C ALA A 89 -9.71 15.81 23.86
N ASN A 90 -8.71 15.29 23.16
CA ASN A 90 -8.25 13.91 23.32
C ASN A 90 -7.46 13.73 24.64
N THR A 91 -8.17 13.85 25.76
CA THR A 91 -7.66 13.64 27.11
C THR A 91 -7.64 12.17 27.52
N GLY A 92 -8.13 11.28 26.67
CA GLY A 92 -8.20 9.86 26.94
C GLY A 92 -6.85 9.16 26.73
N GLY A 93 -6.46 8.36 27.70
CA GLY A 93 -5.28 7.49 27.58
C GLY A 93 -5.46 6.44 26.48
N VAL A 94 -4.35 6.03 25.86
CA VAL A 94 -4.29 4.84 25.02
C VAL A 94 -3.46 3.80 25.74
N GLU A 95 -4.04 2.62 25.90
CA GLU A 95 -3.34 1.44 26.39
C GLU A 95 -3.13 0.44 25.26
N ILE A 96 -1.89 0.06 25.01
CA ILE A 96 -1.51 -0.93 24.00
C ILE A 96 -0.96 -2.15 24.73
N THR A 97 -1.61 -3.29 24.56
CA THR A 97 -1.16 -4.55 25.13
C THR A 97 -0.52 -5.41 24.04
N LEU A 98 0.77 -5.72 24.21
CA LEU A 98 1.56 -6.58 23.34
C LEU A 98 1.88 -7.87 24.10
N GLY A 99 1.09 -8.91 23.92
CA GLY A 99 1.26 -10.15 24.69
C GLY A 99 1.08 -9.92 26.19
N LYS A 100 2.18 -9.83 26.95
CA LYS A 100 2.18 -9.55 28.41
C LYS A 100 2.61 -8.12 28.75
N GLU A 101 3.14 -7.39 27.78
CA GLU A 101 3.60 -6.01 27.98
C GLU A 101 2.46 -5.03 27.79
N VAL A 102 2.28 -4.13 28.71
CA VAL A 102 1.28 -3.05 28.65
C VAL A 102 2.00 -1.72 28.52
N ILE A 103 1.69 -1.01 27.45
CA ILE A 103 2.25 0.31 27.11
C ILE A 103 1.13 1.34 27.26
N ARG A 104 1.36 2.37 28.06
CA ARG A 104 0.39 3.45 28.28
C ARG A 104 0.94 4.77 27.77
N THR A 105 0.05 5.63 27.29
CA THR A 105 0.40 7.01 26.97
C THR A 105 0.85 7.72 28.23
N PRO A 106 2.03 8.36 28.26
CA PRO A 106 2.41 9.23 29.37
C PRO A 106 1.39 10.35 29.57
N ALA A 107 1.10 10.67 30.82
CA ALA A 107 0.07 11.68 31.18
C ALA A 107 0.40 13.10 30.69
N ASP A 108 1.66 13.38 30.41
CA ASP A 108 2.19 14.66 29.94
C ASP A 108 2.37 14.74 28.40
N ASN A 109 1.94 13.70 27.66
CA ASN A 109 2.05 13.66 26.22
C ASN A 109 0.87 14.41 25.56
N ALA A 110 1.00 15.72 25.43
CA ALA A 110 -0.01 16.59 24.83
C ALA A 110 -0.37 16.21 23.36
N ILE A 111 0.49 15.49 22.65
CA ILE A 111 0.28 15.10 21.25
C ILE A 111 -0.34 13.70 21.15
N GLY A 112 -0.32 12.91 22.22
CA GLY A 112 -0.88 11.56 22.24
C GLY A 112 -0.14 10.55 21.33
N TYR A 113 1.11 10.82 20.94
CA TYR A 113 1.88 9.96 20.07
C TYR A 113 2.72 8.96 20.88
N ILE A 114 2.55 7.68 20.59
CA ILE A 114 3.37 6.62 21.16
C ILE A 114 4.11 5.88 20.03
N LYS A 115 5.40 5.71 20.19
CA LYS A 115 6.20 4.77 19.39
C LYS A 115 6.98 3.87 20.33
N LYS A 116 6.76 2.57 20.21
CA LYS A 116 7.48 1.57 20.97
C LYS A 116 8.07 0.53 20.04
N THR A 117 9.32 0.22 20.23
CA THR A 117 9.98 -0.89 19.57
C THR A 117 10.22 -1.97 20.61
N VAL A 118 9.76 -3.17 20.32
CA VAL A 118 9.99 -4.38 21.13
C VAL A 118 10.91 -5.28 20.33
N SER A 119 12.00 -5.73 20.94
CA SER A 119 12.96 -6.65 20.34
C SER A 119 13.06 -7.92 21.16
N GLY A 120 13.47 -9.02 20.55
CA GLY A 120 13.58 -10.34 21.16
C GLY A 120 12.62 -11.34 20.54
N ASP A 121 12.14 -12.29 21.31
CA ASP A 121 11.22 -13.32 20.82
C ASP A 121 9.79 -12.78 20.68
N VAL A 122 9.57 -12.04 19.59
CA VAL A 122 8.29 -11.41 19.24
C VAL A 122 7.32 -12.38 18.55
N MET A 123 7.79 -13.55 18.13
CA MET A 123 6.96 -14.56 17.44
C MET A 123 5.87 -15.14 18.34
N ASN A 124 6.03 -15.02 19.65
CA ASN A 124 5.02 -15.44 20.64
C ASN A 124 3.92 -14.39 20.88
N ILE A 125 4.03 -13.21 20.32
CA ILE A 125 3.00 -12.16 20.40
C ILE A 125 1.90 -12.48 19.39
N LYS A 126 0.88 -13.21 19.82
CA LYS A 126 -0.23 -13.62 18.96
C LYS A 126 -1.36 -12.59 18.88
N LYS A 127 -1.38 -11.61 19.77
CA LYS A 127 -2.44 -10.62 19.86
C LYS A 127 -1.88 -9.27 20.29
N VAL A 128 -2.33 -8.24 19.58
CA VAL A 128 -2.16 -6.84 19.97
C VAL A 128 -3.54 -6.31 20.30
N SER A 129 -3.73 -5.73 21.48
CA SER A 129 -4.95 -5.02 21.86
C SER A 129 -4.65 -3.55 22.03
N VAL A 130 -5.54 -2.72 21.56
CA VAL A 130 -5.46 -1.26 21.71
C VAL A 130 -6.76 -0.80 22.33
N ASP A 131 -6.69 -0.27 23.52
CA ASP A 131 -7.82 0.29 24.24
C ASP A 131 -7.63 1.80 24.34
N LYS A 132 -8.63 2.54 23.88
CA LYS A 132 -8.61 4.01 23.92
C LYS A 132 -9.75 4.50 24.80
N GLU A 133 -9.40 5.26 25.81
CA GLU A 133 -10.37 5.95 26.67
C GLU A 133 -10.80 7.27 26.01
N GLY A 134 -12.04 7.67 26.28
CA GLY A 134 -12.60 8.94 25.81
C GLY A 134 -13.10 8.92 24.36
N THR A 135 -13.52 10.09 23.90
CA THR A 135 -14.01 10.32 22.54
C THR A 135 -12.87 10.66 21.59
N GLY A 136 -13.12 10.53 20.30
CA GLY A 136 -12.16 10.84 19.24
C GLY A 136 -11.45 9.59 18.67
N MET A 137 -10.88 9.75 17.48
CA MET A 137 -10.19 8.67 16.77
C MET A 137 -8.72 8.55 17.15
N GLY A 138 -8.26 7.31 17.33
CA GLY A 138 -6.85 6.96 17.40
C GLY A 138 -6.39 6.30 16.09
N TRP A 139 -5.16 6.55 15.70
CA TRP A 139 -4.51 5.95 14.53
C TRP A 139 -3.28 5.22 15.00
N GLY A 140 -3.05 4.06 14.43
CA GLY A 140 -1.84 3.31 14.76
C GLY A 140 -1.51 2.29 13.69
N ALA A 141 -0.28 1.83 13.72
CA ALA A 141 0.19 0.72 12.93
C ALA A 141 1.10 -0.16 13.77
N VAL A 142 1.00 -1.44 13.55
CA VAL A 142 1.88 -2.45 14.16
C VAL A 142 2.70 -3.05 13.04
N TYR A 143 4.01 -2.98 13.18
CA TYR A 143 4.95 -3.57 12.23
C TYR A 143 5.67 -4.73 12.91
N ALA A 144 5.63 -5.90 12.29
CA ALA A 144 6.45 -7.04 12.66
C ALA A 144 7.57 -7.19 11.62
N GLN A 145 8.81 -7.24 12.08
CA GLN A 145 9.97 -7.50 11.23
C GLN A 145 10.68 -8.76 11.74
N TYR A 146 10.75 -9.75 10.88
CA TYR A 146 11.38 -11.05 11.19
C TYR A 146 12.06 -11.60 9.93
N LEU A 147 12.97 -12.54 10.15
CA LEU A 147 13.59 -13.29 9.06
C LEU A 147 12.86 -14.62 8.90
N GLU A 148 12.53 -14.95 7.68
CA GLU A 148 11.87 -16.19 7.31
C GLU A 148 12.57 -16.81 6.09
N SER A 149 12.59 -18.13 6.01
CA SER A 149 13.11 -18.82 4.82
C SER A 149 12.22 -18.54 3.61
N MET A 150 12.83 -18.32 2.46
CA MET A 150 12.13 -17.94 1.22
C MET A 150 11.03 -18.93 0.80
N ASP A 151 11.23 -20.22 1.11
CA ASP A 151 10.29 -21.32 0.82
C ASP A 151 9.05 -21.31 1.74
N GLN A 152 9.09 -20.58 2.84
CA GLN A 152 7.99 -20.48 3.79
C GLN A 152 7.16 -19.20 3.65
N ILE A 153 7.60 -18.27 2.80
CA ILE A 153 6.88 -17.03 2.55
C ILE A 153 5.65 -17.36 1.70
N GLY A 154 4.48 -17.40 2.34
CA GLY A 154 3.20 -17.57 1.67
C GLY A 154 2.77 -16.31 0.91
N GLU A 155 1.88 -16.48 -0.07
CA GLU A 155 1.27 -15.37 -0.78
C GLU A 155 0.42 -14.52 0.18
N GLN A 156 0.74 -13.25 0.28
CA GLN A 156 -0.06 -12.27 1.01
C GLN A 156 -0.39 -11.12 0.07
N GLY A 157 -1.66 -10.98 -0.26
CA GLY A 157 -2.16 -9.94 -1.15
C GLY A 157 -2.92 -8.87 -0.37
N ASN A 158 -2.60 -7.61 -0.63
CA ASN A 158 -3.36 -6.47 -0.16
C ASN A 158 -3.79 -5.61 -1.35
N GLY A 159 -4.73 -6.14 -2.14
CA GLY A 159 -5.18 -5.51 -3.36
C GLY A 159 -4.25 -5.68 -4.57
N LEU A 160 -3.07 -6.24 -4.38
CA LEU A 160 -2.11 -6.57 -5.42
C LEU A 160 -1.79 -8.06 -5.36
N SER A 161 -1.96 -8.75 -6.48
CA SER A 161 -1.51 -10.14 -6.62
C SER A 161 -0.51 -10.26 -7.76
N VAL A 162 0.50 -11.10 -7.57
CA VAL A 162 1.54 -11.37 -8.57
C VAL A 162 1.65 -12.87 -8.75
N SER A 163 1.52 -13.33 -9.98
CA SER A 163 1.87 -14.70 -10.33
C SER A 163 3.07 -14.71 -11.27
N ARG A 164 3.93 -15.70 -11.09
CA ARG A 164 5.18 -15.86 -11.83
C ARG A 164 5.16 -17.17 -12.60
N GLN A 165 5.44 -17.10 -13.89
CA GLN A 165 5.57 -18.29 -14.75
C GLN A 165 6.82 -18.18 -15.61
N LEU A 166 7.53 -19.28 -15.74
CA LEU A 166 8.69 -19.40 -16.62
C LEU A 166 8.28 -20.08 -17.92
N TYR A 167 8.87 -19.61 -19.03
CA TYR A 167 8.65 -20.18 -20.36
C TYR A 167 9.98 -20.46 -21.05
N LYS A 168 10.04 -21.57 -21.77
CA LYS A 168 11.11 -21.87 -22.74
C LYS A 168 10.49 -21.87 -24.14
N GLY A 169 10.74 -20.82 -24.90
CA GLY A 169 9.93 -20.53 -26.07
C GLY A 169 8.47 -20.27 -25.66
N ASP A 170 7.55 -21.00 -26.25
CA ASP A 170 6.11 -20.91 -25.97
C ASP A 170 5.64 -21.93 -24.90
N GLU A 171 6.54 -22.80 -24.42
CA GLU A 171 6.21 -23.84 -23.47
C GLU A 171 6.37 -23.34 -22.02
N ALA A 172 5.29 -23.43 -21.24
CA ALA A 172 5.32 -23.13 -19.81
C ALA A 172 6.10 -24.22 -19.06
N LEU A 173 7.09 -23.80 -18.29
CA LEU A 173 7.90 -24.71 -17.48
C LEU A 173 7.19 -25.02 -16.17
N ASN A 174 7.23 -26.29 -15.79
CA ASN A 174 6.85 -26.75 -14.45
C ASN A 174 8.10 -26.89 -13.56
N GLU A 175 7.88 -27.11 -12.27
CA GLU A 175 8.96 -27.23 -11.27
C GLU A 175 9.98 -28.33 -11.56
N SER A 176 9.58 -29.35 -12.31
CA SER A 176 10.42 -30.52 -12.65
C SER A 176 11.10 -30.40 -14.01
N ALA A 177 10.87 -29.31 -14.75
CA ALA A 177 11.39 -29.16 -16.10
C ALA A 177 12.93 -29.01 -16.06
N PRO A 178 13.67 -29.89 -16.77
CA PRO A 178 15.13 -29.82 -16.79
C PRO A 178 15.60 -28.59 -17.58
N LEU A 179 16.41 -27.74 -16.94
CA LEU A 179 17.07 -26.62 -17.59
C LEU A 179 18.52 -27.00 -17.94
N LYS A 180 18.99 -26.52 -19.08
CA LYS A 180 20.36 -26.70 -19.55
C LYS A 180 21.08 -25.38 -19.61
N VAL A 181 22.36 -25.40 -19.41
CA VAL A 181 23.22 -24.21 -19.61
C VAL A 181 23.03 -23.66 -21.02
N GLY A 182 22.80 -22.37 -21.12
CA GLY A 182 22.50 -21.68 -22.37
C GLY A 182 21.02 -21.60 -22.73
N ASP A 183 20.14 -22.26 -21.99
CA ASP A 183 18.70 -22.13 -22.21
C ASP A 183 18.24 -20.69 -21.95
N ARG A 184 17.44 -20.19 -22.89
CA ARG A 184 16.80 -18.87 -22.79
C ARG A 184 15.41 -19.04 -22.21
N ILE A 185 15.14 -18.32 -21.13
CA ILE A 185 13.92 -18.44 -20.35
C ILE A 185 13.24 -17.06 -20.30
N THR A 186 11.97 -17.03 -20.65
CA THR A 186 11.12 -15.86 -20.45
C THR A 186 10.45 -15.95 -19.09
N VAL A 187 10.68 -14.96 -18.25
CA VAL A 187 9.96 -14.79 -16.98
C VAL A 187 8.76 -13.90 -17.25
N ARG A 188 7.57 -14.44 -17.00
CA ARG A 188 6.30 -13.71 -17.11
C ARG A 188 5.74 -13.47 -15.72
N LEU A 189 5.57 -12.20 -15.37
CA LEU A 189 4.88 -11.75 -14.16
C LEU A 189 3.49 -11.24 -14.55
N THR A 190 2.45 -11.90 -14.05
CA THR A 190 1.09 -11.42 -14.19
C THR A 190 0.71 -10.70 -12.90
N VAL A 191 0.48 -9.40 -13.00
CA VAL A 191 0.22 -8.51 -11.87
C VAL A 191 -1.22 -8.03 -11.96
N LYS A 192 -2.00 -8.25 -10.91
CA LYS A 192 -3.39 -7.81 -10.84
C LYS A 192 -3.57 -6.82 -9.71
N ALA A 193 -4.00 -5.61 -10.04
CA ALA A 193 -4.40 -4.58 -9.09
C ALA A 193 -5.92 -4.49 -9.00
N ASP A 194 -6.48 -4.56 -7.81
CA ASP A 194 -7.93 -4.44 -7.56
C ASP A 194 -8.40 -2.98 -7.47
N ARG A 195 -7.46 -2.06 -7.37
CA ARG A 195 -7.66 -0.60 -7.32
C ARG A 195 -6.45 0.12 -7.92
N ASP A 196 -6.57 1.42 -8.15
CA ASP A 196 -5.45 2.27 -8.51
C ASP A 196 -4.45 2.34 -7.35
N MET A 197 -3.17 2.18 -7.66
CA MET A 197 -2.07 2.20 -6.69
C MET A 197 -0.95 3.10 -7.18
N ASP A 198 -0.37 3.86 -6.26
CA ASP A 198 0.79 4.71 -6.53
C ASP A 198 2.06 4.05 -5.96
N PHE A 199 3.19 4.26 -6.64
CA PHE A 199 4.52 3.83 -6.21
C PHE A 199 4.64 2.33 -5.92
N VAL A 200 4.16 1.52 -6.86
CA VAL A 200 4.26 0.06 -6.77
C VAL A 200 5.67 -0.38 -7.10
N GLN A 201 6.25 -1.18 -6.23
CA GLN A 201 7.51 -1.89 -6.47
C GLN A 201 7.26 -3.38 -6.55
N ILE A 202 7.73 -4.00 -7.63
CA ILE A 202 7.75 -5.45 -7.79
C ILE A 202 9.22 -5.87 -7.79
N LYS A 203 9.57 -6.81 -6.94
CA LYS A 203 10.90 -7.43 -6.90
C LYS A 203 10.76 -8.90 -7.26
N ASP A 204 11.47 -9.33 -8.29
CA ASP A 204 11.57 -10.73 -8.68
C ASP A 204 13.00 -11.22 -8.48
N ASP A 205 13.16 -12.12 -7.53
CA ASP A 205 14.46 -12.72 -7.22
C ASP A 205 14.76 -13.85 -8.20
N ARG A 206 16.02 -13.91 -8.67
CA ARG A 206 16.49 -14.91 -9.63
C ARG A 206 17.27 -16.01 -8.94
N ALA A 207 17.13 -17.21 -9.47
CA ALA A 207 18.02 -18.30 -9.10
C ALA A 207 19.48 -17.96 -9.47
N ALA A 208 20.43 -18.41 -8.68
CA ALA A 208 21.86 -18.14 -8.88
C ALA A 208 22.40 -18.63 -10.22
N CYS A 209 21.75 -19.61 -10.82
CA CYS A 209 22.07 -20.13 -12.14
C CYS A 209 21.49 -19.31 -13.31
N MET A 210 20.74 -18.22 -13.03
CA MET A 210 20.10 -17.42 -14.07
C MET A 210 20.69 -16.02 -14.13
N GLU A 211 21.02 -15.57 -15.32
CA GLU A 211 21.47 -14.20 -15.59
C GLU A 211 20.52 -13.46 -16.51
N PRO A 212 20.30 -12.15 -16.28
CA PRO A 212 19.42 -11.37 -17.13
C PRO A 212 20.02 -11.17 -18.51
N LEU A 213 19.20 -11.34 -19.55
CA LEU A 213 19.66 -11.07 -20.91
C LEU A 213 19.86 -9.58 -21.15
N GLN A 214 19.08 -8.75 -20.49
CA GLN A 214 19.21 -7.29 -20.49
C GLN A 214 19.72 -6.81 -19.14
N ALA A 215 21.01 -6.52 -19.09
CA ALA A 215 21.66 -6.04 -17.87
C ALA A 215 21.42 -4.53 -17.60
N VAL A 216 21.04 -3.77 -18.64
CA VAL A 216 20.89 -2.31 -18.53
C VAL A 216 19.55 -1.95 -17.95
N SER A 217 19.60 -1.25 -16.81
CA SER A 217 18.41 -0.67 -16.18
C SER A 217 17.89 0.51 -17.02
N GLY A 218 16.57 0.73 -17.02
CA GLY A 218 15.97 1.82 -17.77
C GLY A 218 14.45 1.79 -17.76
N PHE A 219 13.87 2.85 -18.28
CA PHE A 219 12.42 2.95 -18.44
C PHE A 219 11.94 2.04 -19.58
N ARG A 220 10.83 1.37 -19.33
CA ARG A 220 10.16 0.48 -20.28
C ARG A 220 8.67 0.84 -20.36
N TRP A 221 8.09 0.57 -21.50
CA TRP A 221 6.67 0.67 -21.72
C TRP A 221 6.18 -0.58 -22.45
N GLY A 222 5.20 -1.25 -21.88
CA GLY A 222 4.63 -2.45 -22.47
C GLY A 222 3.27 -2.79 -21.87
N ASN A 223 2.37 -3.35 -22.67
CA ASN A 223 1.06 -3.82 -22.25
C ASN A 223 0.24 -2.78 -21.45
N GLY A 224 0.36 -1.49 -21.83
CA GLY A 224 -0.36 -0.40 -21.17
C GLY A 224 0.24 0.06 -19.84
N LEU A 225 1.43 -0.42 -19.49
CA LEU A 225 2.12 -0.07 -18.25
C LEU A 225 3.50 0.55 -18.54
N GLY A 226 3.77 1.71 -17.93
CA GLY A 226 5.09 2.31 -17.87
C GLY A 226 5.78 1.95 -16.57
N TYR A 227 7.03 1.52 -16.63
CA TYR A 227 7.80 1.16 -15.45
C TYR A 227 9.30 1.37 -15.65
N TYR A 228 10.01 1.63 -14.57
CA TYR A 228 11.45 1.61 -14.57
C TYR A 228 11.92 0.21 -14.14
N GLN A 229 12.67 -0.45 -15.02
CA GLN A 229 13.27 -1.75 -14.74
C GLN A 229 14.69 -1.55 -14.22
N ALA A 230 14.96 -2.01 -13.00
CA ALA A 230 16.30 -2.04 -12.42
C ALA A 230 16.79 -3.49 -12.33
N THR A 231 17.85 -3.77 -13.08
CA THR A 231 18.51 -5.08 -13.06
C THR A 231 19.61 -5.07 -12.01
N LYS A 232 19.53 -5.98 -11.05
CA LYS A 232 20.52 -6.22 -9.98
C LYS A 232 21.09 -7.62 -10.11
N ASP A 233 22.17 -7.92 -9.39
CA ASP A 233 22.85 -9.22 -9.48
C ASP A 233 21.92 -10.41 -9.19
N GLY A 234 21.10 -10.32 -8.15
CA GLY A 234 20.19 -11.40 -7.73
C GLY A 234 18.72 -11.16 -8.04
N SER A 235 18.33 -10.00 -8.59
CA SER A 235 16.92 -9.66 -8.78
C SER A 235 16.68 -8.72 -9.94
N THR A 236 15.47 -8.73 -10.47
CA THR A 236 14.95 -7.68 -11.34
C THR A 236 13.84 -6.93 -10.59
N GLN A 237 13.93 -5.62 -10.55
CA GLN A 237 12.99 -4.77 -9.83
C GLN A 237 12.27 -3.86 -10.82
N PHE A 238 10.97 -3.69 -10.61
CA PHE A 238 10.10 -2.86 -11.43
C PHE A 238 9.47 -1.79 -10.55
N PHE A 239 9.66 -0.53 -10.93
CA PHE A 239 9.11 0.63 -10.22
C PHE A 239 8.06 1.29 -11.10
N ILE A 240 6.85 1.38 -10.59
CA ILE A 240 5.67 1.86 -11.30
C ILE A 240 5.10 3.03 -10.50
N ASP A 241 5.08 4.23 -11.10
CA ASP A 241 4.59 5.44 -10.42
C ASP A 241 3.08 5.37 -10.20
N LEU A 242 2.34 4.90 -11.21
CA LEU A 242 0.89 4.73 -11.14
C LEU A 242 0.50 3.42 -11.82
N MET A 243 -0.09 2.52 -11.05
CA MET A 243 -0.72 1.29 -11.54
C MET A 243 -2.23 1.40 -11.39
N ARG A 244 -2.96 1.43 -12.49
CA ARG A 244 -4.42 1.48 -12.47
C ARG A 244 -5.00 0.11 -12.15
N LYS A 245 -6.25 0.08 -11.70
CA LYS A 245 -7.02 -1.16 -11.53
C LYS A 245 -7.10 -1.91 -12.86
N ALA A 246 -6.30 -2.95 -13.01
CA ALA A 246 -6.25 -3.83 -14.18
C ALA A 246 -5.38 -5.05 -13.90
N SER A 247 -5.29 -5.93 -14.92
CA SER A 247 -4.27 -6.98 -14.96
C SER A 247 -3.21 -6.60 -15.97
N TYR A 248 -1.94 -6.72 -15.57
CA TYR A 248 -0.78 -6.39 -16.37
C TYR A 248 0.13 -7.59 -16.52
N VAL A 249 0.84 -7.64 -17.63
CA VAL A 249 1.86 -8.66 -17.88
C VAL A 249 3.20 -7.96 -18.10
N ILE A 250 4.18 -8.32 -17.30
CA ILE A 250 5.57 -7.88 -17.45
C ILE A 250 6.40 -9.09 -17.81
N GLU A 251 7.17 -8.98 -18.87
CA GLU A 251 8.06 -10.07 -19.34
C GLU A 251 9.49 -9.58 -19.42
N TYR A 252 10.40 -10.44 -19.02
CA TYR A 252 11.83 -10.23 -19.24
C TYR A 252 12.54 -11.58 -19.42
N GLU A 253 13.69 -11.52 -20.02
CA GLU A 253 14.42 -12.73 -20.38
C GLU A 253 15.68 -12.93 -19.54
N VAL A 254 15.92 -14.18 -19.23
CA VAL A 254 17.14 -14.65 -18.55
C VAL A 254 17.72 -15.83 -19.32
N TYR A 255 18.97 -16.11 -19.15
CA TYR A 255 19.57 -17.34 -19.63
C TYR A 255 20.16 -18.14 -18.48
N VAL A 256 20.17 -19.45 -18.64
CA VAL A 256 20.73 -20.37 -17.66
C VAL A 256 22.24 -20.38 -17.81
N LYS A 257 22.90 -20.02 -16.74
CA LYS A 257 24.34 -20.06 -16.57
C LYS A 257 24.71 -21.25 -15.66
N ARG A 258 25.94 -21.47 -15.46
CA ARG A 258 26.45 -22.51 -14.57
C ARG A 258 25.79 -22.50 -13.22
#